data_300eb3d827de377a3d328bdee5019336
#
_entry.id   300eb3d827de377a3d328bdee5019336
#
_cell.length_a   1.000
_cell.length_b   1.000
_cell.length_c   1.000
_cell.angle_alpha   90.00
_cell.angle_beta   90.00
_cell.angle_gamma   90.00
#
_symmetry.space_group_name_H-M   'P 1'
#
loop_
_entity.id
_entity.type
_entity.pdbx_description
1 polymer ?
#
loop_
_entity_poly.entity_id
_entity_poly.type
_entity_poly.pdbx_seq_one_letter_code
_entity_poly.pdbx_strand_id
1 'polypeptide(L)'
;MTASMTNKEAQKTSAPAKKPTQKLGKLLLDQGAITKDQLMIALREQQNSNKLLGAILIDLGFVTDSIVRDALSQYTGQRSVDLSLAVLDSESVKIIDQDLARRHSILPLSYDKSEHHLTLAMADTFNIVALDQVRAQHGGNLKITPILASQEEIVRSIEQFYGFDLSIDGILHEIETGELDFDSLQEDEKGYSHPMVRLV
;
A
#
# COMPACT_ATOMS: atom_id res chain seq x y z
N MET A 1 2.97 -2.69 -58.42
CA MET A 1 3.76 -3.62 -57.63
C MET A 1 4.29 -2.90 -56.42
N THR A 2 3.55 -2.93 -55.33
CA THR A 2 3.99 -2.38 -54.06
C THR A 2 3.37 -3.27 -52.98
N ALA A 3 4.24 -4.03 -52.30
CA ALA A 3 3.87 -4.95 -51.24
C ALA A 3 3.56 -4.18 -49.95
N SER A 4 2.36 -4.41 -49.44
CA SER A 4 1.91 -3.94 -48.11
C SER A 4 2.41 -4.94 -47.07
N MET A 5 3.37 -4.55 -46.25
CA MET A 5 3.79 -5.30 -45.08
C MET A 5 2.92 -4.93 -43.89
N THR A 6 2.04 -5.81 -43.53
CA THR A 6 1.22 -5.77 -42.34
C THR A 6 2.08 -6.09 -41.11
N ASN A 7 2.33 -5.10 -40.27
CA ASN A 7 2.96 -5.29 -38.96
C ASN A 7 1.93 -5.82 -37.97
N LYS A 8 2.04 -7.11 -37.63
CA LYS A 8 1.21 -7.82 -36.65
C LYS A 8 2.12 -8.26 -35.50
N GLU A 9 2.52 -7.30 -34.66
CA GLU A 9 3.19 -7.62 -33.40
C GLU A 9 2.21 -7.53 -32.24
N ALA A 10 1.72 -8.70 -31.89
CA ALA A 10 1.86 -9.35 -30.58
C ALA A 10 1.30 -8.58 -29.37
N GLN A 11 -0.01 -8.69 -29.21
CA GLN A 11 -0.63 -8.67 -27.88
C GLN A 11 -0.22 -9.95 -27.12
N LYS A 12 0.76 -9.81 -26.25
CA LYS A 12 1.12 -10.85 -25.28
C LYS A 12 0.15 -10.75 -24.10
N THR A 13 -0.95 -11.49 -24.18
CA THR A 13 -1.84 -11.75 -23.06
C THR A 13 -1.07 -12.42 -21.93
N SER A 14 -0.88 -11.71 -20.83
CA SER A 14 -0.34 -12.27 -19.60
C SER A 14 -1.37 -13.23 -18.97
N ALA A 15 -1.00 -14.49 -18.86
CA ALA A 15 -1.78 -15.52 -18.18
C ALA A 15 -1.93 -15.22 -16.67
N PRO A 16 -3.03 -15.63 -16.02
CA PRO A 16 -3.25 -15.38 -14.61
C PRO A 16 -2.24 -16.16 -13.75
N ALA A 17 -1.42 -15.44 -12.99
CA ALA A 17 -0.41 -16.02 -12.14
C ALA A 17 -1.03 -16.67 -10.90
N LYS A 18 -0.63 -17.91 -10.60
CA LYS A 18 -1.03 -18.70 -9.43
C LYS A 18 -0.53 -18.06 -8.12
N LYS A 19 -1.32 -18.18 -7.04
CA LYS A 19 -1.04 -17.67 -5.69
C LYS A 19 0.39 -17.99 -5.19
N PRO A 20 1.12 -16.99 -4.68
CA PRO A 20 2.58 -17.06 -4.50
C PRO A 20 3.10 -17.63 -3.17
N THR A 21 2.26 -18.04 -2.22
CA THR A 21 2.67 -18.31 -0.83
C THR A 21 3.73 -19.41 -0.64
N GLN A 22 3.62 -20.53 -1.36
CA GLN A 22 4.64 -21.61 -1.25
C GLN A 22 5.98 -21.25 -1.92
N LYS A 23 5.93 -20.28 -2.80
CA LYS A 23 7.09 -19.91 -3.61
C LYS A 23 7.92 -18.80 -2.95
N LEU A 24 7.31 -17.89 -2.18
CA LEU A 24 8.03 -16.87 -1.42
C LEU A 24 9.00 -17.50 -0.40
N GLY A 25 8.52 -18.43 0.41
CA GLY A 25 9.39 -19.11 1.38
C GLY A 25 10.56 -19.84 0.75
N LYS A 26 10.32 -20.50 -0.41
CA LYS A 26 11.41 -21.15 -1.15
C LYS A 26 12.39 -20.13 -1.74
N LEU A 27 11.89 -19.03 -2.30
CA LEU A 27 12.73 -17.98 -2.86
C LEU A 27 13.65 -17.35 -1.79
N LEU A 28 13.09 -17.01 -0.62
CA LEU A 28 13.84 -16.47 0.50
C LEU A 28 14.90 -17.47 1.05
N LEU A 29 14.59 -18.77 1.02
CA LEU A 29 15.54 -19.83 1.33
C LEU A 29 16.68 -19.91 0.32
N ASP A 30 16.34 -19.92 -0.98
CA ASP A 30 17.30 -20.01 -2.09
C ASP A 30 18.24 -18.78 -2.12
N GLN A 31 17.73 -17.62 -1.69
CA GLN A 31 18.50 -16.38 -1.52
C GLN A 31 19.32 -16.35 -0.22
N GLY A 32 19.15 -17.33 0.68
CA GLY A 32 19.79 -17.34 1.99
C GLY A 32 19.29 -16.27 2.96
N ALA A 33 18.16 -15.60 2.64
CA ALA A 33 17.55 -14.59 3.50
C ALA A 33 16.94 -15.18 4.76
N ILE A 34 16.50 -16.45 4.72
CA ILE A 34 16.01 -17.22 5.86
C ILE A 34 16.58 -18.62 5.88
N THR A 35 16.58 -19.22 7.06
CA THR A 35 16.96 -20.65 7.25
C THR A 35 15.71 -21.56 7.11
N LYS A 36 15.94 -22.87 6.98
CA LYS A 36 14.87 -23.86 6.97
C LYS A 36 14.06 -23.85 8.27
N ASP A 37 14.74 -23.66 9.41
CA ASP A 37 14.10 -23.63 10.72
C ASP A 37 13.21 -22.38 10.89
N GLN A 38 13.69 -21.23 10.43
CA GLN A 38 12.90 -19.99 10.41
C GLN A 38 11.64 -20.13 9.54
N LEU A 39 11.80 -20.74 8.36
CA LEU A 39 10.63 -21.00 7.49
C LEU A 39 9.62 -21.94 8.14
N MET A 40 10.10 -23.01 8.81
CA MET A 40 9.21 -23.94 9.54
C MET A 40 8.44 -23.25 10.65
N ILE A 41 9.10 -22.38 11.43
CA ILE A 41 8.46 -21.59 12.49
C ILE A 41 7.38 -20.69 11.90
N ALA A 42 7.71 -19.95 10.85
CA ALA A 42 6.76 -19.04 10.22
C ALA A 42 5.56 -19.75 9.59
N LEU A 43 5.77 -20.92 8.96
CA LEU A 43 4.67 -21.73 8.41
C LEU A 43 3.76 -22.32 9.50
N ARG A 44 4.31 -22.66 10.66
CA ARG A 44 3.52 -23.11 11.82
C ARG A 44 2.65 -21.96 12.36
N GLU A 45 3.24 -20.78 12.48
CA GLU A 45 2.51 -19.59 12.92
C GLU A 45 1.41 -19.21 11.91
N GLN A 46 1.66 -19.38 10.61
CA GLN A 46 0.66 -19.13 9.56
C GLN A 46 -0.57 -20.05 9.67
N GLN A 47 -0.41 -21.27 10.15
CA GLN A 47 -1.56 -22.18 10.36
C GLN A 47 -2.50 -21.69 11.46
N ASN A 48 -1.98 -20.91 12.42
CA ASN A 48 -2.72 -20.37 13.55
C ASN A 48 -3.23 -18.93 13.32
N SER A 49 -2.77 -18.29 12.24
CA SER A 49 -3.10 -16.91 11.91
C SER A 49 -3.55 -16.78 10.46
N ASN A 50 -4.38 -15.79 10.16
CA ASN A 50 -4.78 -15.46 8.78
C ASN A 50 -3.77 -14.54 8.07
N LYS A 51 -2.57 -14.36 8.63
CA LYS A 51 -1.55 -13.48 8.08
C LYS A 51 -0.84 -14.10 6.88
N LEU A 52 -0.34 -13.25 5.99
CA LEU A 52 0.53 -13.66 4.90
C LEU A 52 1.90 -14.09 5.45
N LEU A 53 2.54 -15.08 4.80
CA LEU A 53 3.86 -15.59 5.22
C LEU A 53 4.92 -14.49 5.34
N GLY A 54 4.89 -13.51 4.41
CA GLY A 54 5.81 -12.38 4.45
C GLY A 54 5.66 -11.55 5.71
N ALA A 55 4.42 -11.19 6.07
CA ALA A 55 4.13 -10.44 7.30
C ALA A 55 4.59 -11.19 8.56
N ILE A 56 4.35 -12.51 8.63
CA ILE A 56 4.79 -13.33 9.76
C ILE A 56 6.32 -13.35 9.89
N LEU A 57 7.03 -13.50 8.75
CA LEU A 57 8.50 -13.49 8.76
C LEU A 57 9.06 -12.15 9.23
N ILE A 58 8.39 -11.04 8.92
CA ILE A 58 8.73 -9.69 9.39
C ILE A 58 8.41 -9.56 10.89
N ASP A 59 7.21 -9.93 11.31
CA ASP A 59 6.78 -9.89 12.72
C ASP A 59 7.73 -10.70 13.63
N LEU A 60 8.25 -11.83 13.14
CA LEU A 60 9.23 -12.65 13.84
C LEU A 60 10.68 -12.10 13.77
N GLY A 61 10.89 -11.01 13.04
CA GLY A 61 12.21 -10.40 12.88
C GLY A 61 13.19 -11.22 12.04
N PHE A 62 12.72 -12.18 11.23
CA PHE A 62 13.58 -13.02 10.41
C PHE A 62 14.03 -12.35 9.13
N VAL A 63 13.23 -11.43 8.59
CA VAL A 63 13.52 -10.63 7.41
C VAL A 63 12.98 -9.20 7.59
N THR A 64 13.48 -8.29 6.77
CA THR A 64 12.94 -6.94 6.66
C THR A 64 11.87 -6.88 5.57
N ASP A 65 11.04 -5.86 5.62
CA ASP A 65 10.01 -5.55 4.65
C ASP A 65 10.57 -5.44 3.22
N SER A 66 11.71 -4.74 3.08
CA SER A 66 12.39 -4.58 1.79
C SER A 66 12.80 -5.93 1.18
N ILE A 67 13.29 -6.87 1.98
CA ILE A 67 13.69 -8.21 1.50
C ILE A 67 12.46 -8.96 0.97
N VAL A 68 11.33 -8.91 1.68
CA VAL A 68 10.08 -9.57 1.25
C VAL A 68 9.55 -8.93 -0.03
N ARG A 69 9.50 -7.59 -0.09
CA ARG A 69 9.07 -6.83 -1.28
C ARG A 69 9.92 -7.17 -2.51
N ASP A 70 11.25 -7.14 -2.37
CA ASP A 70 12.17 -7.41 -3.47
C ASP A 70 12.07 -8.86 -3.96
N ALA A 71 11.93 -9.82 -3.05
CA ALA A 71 11.69 -11.21 -3.39
C ALA A 71 10.37 -11.40 -4.14
N LEU A 72 9.29 -10.75 -3.71
CA LEU A 72 8.00 -10.79 -4.40
C LEU A 72 8.06 -10.13 -5.78
N SER A 73 8.73 -8.99 -5.89
CA SER A 73 8.95 -8.28 -7.16
C SER A 73 9.68 -9.16 -8.17
N GLN A 74 10.79 -9.78 -7.76
CA GLN A 74 11.55 -10.71 -8.61
C GLN A 74 10.71 -11.92 -9.03
N TYR A 75 9.92 -12.47 -8.09
CA TYR A 75 9.12 -13.66 -8.36
C TYR A 75 7.95 -13.40 -9.30
N THR A 76 7.26 -12.28 -9.11
CA THR A 76 6.07 -11.92 -9.90
C THR A 76 6.42 -11.21 -11.20
N GLY A 77 7.66 -10.71 -11.34
CA GLY A 77 8.06 -9.82 -12.43
C GLY A 77 7.35 -8.46 -12.38
N GLN A 78 6.71 -8.14 -11.26
CA GLN A 78 5.98 -6.89 -11.07
C GLN A 78 6.92 -5.78 -10.60
N ARG A 79 6.57 -4.55 -10.95
CA ARG A 79 7.26 -3.37 -10.43
C ARG A 79 6.94 -3.21 -8.95
N SER A 80 7.94 -2.90 -8.15
CA SER A 80 7.77 -2.54 -6.74
C SER A 80 8.18 -1.09 -6.51
N VAL A 81 7.64 -0.50 -5.45
CA VAL A 81 7.96 0.87 -5.02
C VAL A 81 8.29 0.86 -3.53
N ASP A 82 9.24 1.69 -3.15
CA ASP A 82 9.56 2.03 -1.77
C ASP A 82 8.81 3.32 -1.41
N LEU A 83 7.80 3.22 -0.57
CA LEU A 83 6.97 4.37 -0.22
C LEU A 83 7.69 5.36 0.69
N SER A 84 8.75 4.94 1.37
CA SER A 84 9.57 5.84 2.19
C SER A 84 10.35 6.86 1.35
N LEU A 85 10.61 6.53 0.09
CA LEU A 85 11.31 7.37 -0.88
C LEU A 85 10.37 7.99 -1.93
N ALA A 86 9.12 7.57 -1.96
CA ALA A 86 8.14 8.03 -2.94
C ALA A 86 7.62 9.42 -2.57
N VAL A 87 7.57 10.31 -3.55
CA VAL A 87 6.85 11.58 -3.41
C VAL A 87 5.40 11.30 -3.76
N LEU A 88 4.52 11.36 -2.75
CA LEU A 88 3.09 11.16 -2.92
C LEU A 88 2.41 12.51 -3.15
N ASP A 89 1.52 12.54 -4.13
CA ASP A 89 0.67 13.69 -4.39
C ASP A 89 -0.59 13.62 -3.51
N SER A 90 -0.77 14.62 -2.64
CA SER A 90 -1.90 14.69 -1.71
C SER A 90 -3.28 14.68 -2.43
N GLU A 91 -3.36 15.26 -3.62
CA GLU A 91 -4.57 15.21 -4.45
C GLU A 91 -4.89 13.80 -4.95
N SER A 92 -3.84 13.03 -5.29
CA SER A 92 -4.00 11.65 -5.75
C SER A 92 -4.44 10.72 -4.62
N VAL A 93 -3.98 10.97 -3.39
CA VAL A 93 -4.37 10.16 -2.21
C VAL A 93 -5.87 10.27 -1.93
N LYS A 94 -6.46 11.45 -2.11
CA LYS A 94 -7.90 11.72 -1.88
C LYS A 94 -8.85 11.01 -2.87
N ILE A 95 -8.33 10.39 -3.92
CA ILE A 95 -9.14 9.67 -4.91
C ILE A 95 -9.78 8.42 -4.32
N ILE A 96 -9.16 7.80 -3.32
CA ILE A 96 -9.67 6.60 -2.66
C ILE A 96 -10.04 6.94 -1.22
N ASP A 97 -11.20 6.45 -0.76
CA ASP A 97 -11.61 6.61 0.64
C ASP A 97 -10.63 5.91 1.59
N GLN A 98 -10.39 6.53 2.74
CA GLN A 98 -9.51 5.99 3.77
C GLN A 98 -9.88 4.57 4.20
N ASP A 99 -11.18 4.29 4.34
CA ASP A 99 -11.68 2.96 4.73
C ASP A 99 -11.34 1.89 3.70
N LEU A 100 -11.46 2.22 2.41
CA LEU A 100 -11.10 1.33 1.32
C LEU A 100 -9.58 1.12 1.28
N ALA A 101 -8.80 2.20 1.44
CA ALA A 101 -7.36 2.17 1.49
C ALA A 101 -6.85 1.25 2.63
N ARG A 102 -7.38 1.41 3.83
CA ARG A 102 -7.03 0.58 5.00
C ARG A 102 -7.45 -0.86 4.85
N ARG A 103 -8.69 -1.11 4.41
CA ARG A 103 -9.27 -2.46 4.30
C ARG A 103 -8.49 -3.36 3.35
N HIS A 104 -7.99 -2.80 2.26
CA HIS A 104 -7.29 -3.55 1.22
C HIS A 104 -5.79 -3.33 1.20
N SER A 105 -5.23 -2.53 2.10
CA SER A 105 -3.81 -2.14 2.10
C SER A 105 -3.39 -1.63 0.72
N ILE A 106 -4.03 -0.55 0.28
CA ILE A 106 -3.80 0.11 -1.02
C ILE A 106 -3.58 1.60 -0.82
N LEU A 107 -2.75 2.21 -1.66
CA LEU A 107 -2.48 3.65 -1.61
C LEU A 107 -2.31 4.21 -3.02
N PRO A 108 -3.06 5.25 -3.40
CA PRO A 108 -2.84 5.97 -4.65
C PRO A 108 -1.48 6.65 -4.67
N LEU A 109 -0.72 6.44 -5.74
CA LEU A 109 0.59 7.08 -5.95
C LEU A 109 0.50 8.29 -6.88
N SER A 110 -0.25 8.15 -7.96
CA SER A 110 -0.44 9.22 -8.94
C SER A 110 -1.74 8.98 -9.72
N TYR A 111 -2.40 10.07 -10.08
CA TYR A 111 -3.60 10.03 -10.91
C TYR A 111 -3.48 10.98 -12.09
N ASP A 112 -3.53 10.43 -13.29
CA ASP A 112 -3.65 11.20 -14.53
C ASP A 112 -5.12 11.37 -14.89
N LYS A 113 -5.61 12.60 -14.69
CA LYS A 113 -7.01 12.98 -15.00
C LYS A 113 -7.31 12.89 -16.50
N SER A 114 -6.32 13.13 -17.37
CA SER A 114 -6.52 13.16 -18.82
C SER A 114 -6.67 11.75 -19.40
N GLU A 115 -5.96 10.78 -18.87
CA GLU A 115 -6.04 9.39 -19.32
C GLU A 115 -6.93 8.50 -18.45
N HIS A 116 -7.54 9.05 -17.40
CA HIS A 116 -8.24 8.28 -16.37
C HIS A 116 -7.40 7.11 -15.85
N HIS A 117 -6.13 7.39 -15.53
CA HIS A 117 -5.15 6.38 -15.17
C HIS A 117 -4.65 6.59 -13.75
N LEU A 118 -4.86 5.59 -12.89
CA LEU A 118 -4.42 5.54 -11.51
C LEU A 118 -3.26 4.57 -11.35
N THR A 119 -2.16 5.03 -10.78
CA THR A 119 -1.09 4.17 -10.29
C THR A 119 -1.36 3.88 -8.82
N LEU A 120 -1.48 2.61 -8.45
CA LEU A 120 -1.93 2.16 -7.14
C LEU A 120 -0.89 1.27 -6.49
N ALA A 121 -0.34 1.69 -5.34
CA ALA A 121 0.48 0.82 -4.49
C ALA A 121 -0.43 -0.19 -3.78
N MET A 122 -0.05 -1.45 -3.77
CA MET A 122 -0.83 -2.55 -3.19
C MET A 122 0.10 -3.53 -2.49
N ALA A 123 -0.32 -4.04 -1.33
CA ALA A 123 0.39 -5.13 -0.66
C ALA A 123 0.18 -6.47 -1.39
N ASP A 124 -0.98 -6.65 -2.03
CA ASP A 124 -1.30 -7.78 -2.90
C ASP A 124 -1.86 -7.26 -4.23
N THR A 125 -1.01 -7.24 -5.25
CA THR A 125 -1.37 -6.77 -6.60
C THR A 125 -2.33 -7.70 -7.35
N PHE A 126 -2.61 -8.89 -6.81
CA PHE A 126 -3.59 -9.85 -7.33
C PHE A 126 -4.96 -9.74 -6.66
N ASN A 127 -5.14 -8.79 -5.75
CA ASN A 127 -6.42 -8.55 -5.10
C ASN A 127 -7.40 -7.86 -6.07
N ILE A 128 -8.06 -8.69 -6.88
CA ILE A 128 -9.03 -8.24 -7.89
C ILE A 128 -10.21 -7.51 -7.23
N VAL A 129 -10.62 -7.94 -6.04
CA VAL A 129 -11.73 -7.32 -5.29
C VAL A 129 -11.41 -5.86 -4.96
N ALA A 130 -10.20 -5.57 -4.51
CA ALA A 130 -9.76 -4.21 -4.25
C ALA A 130 -9.78 -3.36 -5.53
N LEU A 131 -9.24 -3.90 -6.62
CA LEU A 131 -9.21 -3.20 -7.92
C LEU A 131 -10.62 -2.90 -8.45
N ASP A 132 -11.54 -3.84 -8.31
CA ASP A 132 -12.93 -3.66 -8.77
C ASP A 132 -13.70 -2.66 -7.90
N GLN A 133 -13.46 -2.64 -6.58
CA GLN A 133 -14.05 -1.64 -5.68
C GLN A 133 -13.54 -0.23 -6.00
N VAL A 134 -12.23 -0.07 -6.26
CA VAL A 134 -11.67 1.22 -6.69
C VAL A 134 -12.28 1.66 -8.03
N ARG A 135 -12.43 0.77 -9.00
CA ARG A 135 -13.09 1.10 -10.28
C ARG A 135 -14.54 1.50 -10.09
N ALA A 136 -15.27 0.80 -9.23
CA ALA A 136 -16.69 1.08 -8.97
C ALA A 136 -16.92 2.49 -8.40
N GLN A 137 -16.03 2.98 -7.53
CA GLN A 137 -16.07 4.35 -7.01
C GLN A 137 -15.87 5.41 -8.09
N HIS A 138 -15.20 5.06 -9.20
CA HIS A 138 -14.85 5.99 -10.29
C HIS A 138 -15.58 5.71 -11.62
N GLY A 139 -16.79 5.15 -11.54
CA GLY A 139 -17.65 4.96 -12.73
C GLY A 139 -17.20 3.85 -13.69
N GLY A 140 -16.34 2.95 -13.25
CA GLY A 140 -15.96 1.73 -14.00
C GLY A 140 -14.91 1.90 -15.09
N ASN A 141 -14.59 3.11 -15.53
CA ASN A 141 -13.68 3.38 -16.65
C ASN A 141 -12.23 3.69 -16.22
N LEU A 142 -11.93 3.51 -14.93
CA LEU A 142 -10.60 3.81 -14.39
C LEU A 142 -9.59 2.73 -14.81
N LYS A 143 -8.54 3.16 -15.50
CA LYS A 143 -7.36 2.32 -15.76
C LYS A 143 -6.50 2.29 -14.49
N ILE A 144 -6.21 1.11 -13.97
CA ILE A 144 -5.38 0.97 -12.76
C ILE A 144 -4.12 0.19 -13.11
N THR A 145 -2.97 0.76 -12.75
CA THR A 145 -1.68 0.06 -12.78
C THR A 145 -1.28 -0.27 -11.34
N PRO A 146 -1.40 -1.54 -10.91
CA PRO A 146 -0.97 -1.95 -9.59
C PRO A 146 0.57 -2.01 -9.53
N ILE A 147 1.14 -1.51 -8.42
CA ILE A 147 2.56 -1.61 -8.10
C ILE A 147 2.68 -2.23 -6.71
N LEU A 148 3.60 -3.19 -6.57
CA LEU A 148 3.82 -3.85 -5.29
C LEU A 148 4.49 -2.88 -4.29
N ALA A 149 3.93 -2.77 -3.10
CA ALA A 149 4.53 -2.05 -1.98
C ALA A 149 4.42 -2.88 -0.70
N SER A 150 5.21 -2.53 0.30
CA SER A 150 5.14 -3.16 1.60
C SER A 150 3.82 -2.81 2.30
N GLN A 151 3.24 -3.78 3.00
CA GLN A 151 2.01 -3.55 3.77
C GLN A 151 2.23 -2.52 4.88
N GLU A 152 3.39 -2.60 5.58
CA GLU A 152 3.71 -1.66 6.65
C GLU A 152 3.92 -0.23 6.13
N GLU A 153 4.61 -0.09 4.99
CA GLU A 153 4.80 1.21 4.34
C GLU A 153 3.46 1.82 3.91
N ILE A 154 2.55 1.00 3.35
CA ILE A 154 1.20 1.44 2.97
C ILE A 154 0.43 1.93 4.19
N VAL A 155 0.41 1.14 5.28
CA VAL A 155 -0.32 1.51 6.51
C VAL A 155 0.22 2.81 7.09
N ARG A 156 1.54 2.97 7.22
CA ARG A 156 2.16 4.22 7.69
C ARG A 156 1.81 5.41 6.80
N SER A 157 1.85 5.22 5.48
CA SER A 157 1.51 6.28 4.54
C SER A 157 0.03 6.66 4.62
N ILE A 158 -0.87 5.69 4.80
CA ILE A 158 -2.30 5.95 5.01
C ILE A 158 -2.49 6.79 6.28
N GLU A 159 -1.86 6.44 7.39
CA GLU A 159 -1.94 7.19 8.64
C GLU A 159 -1.38 8.61 8.47
N GLN A 160 -0.27 8.75 7.77
CA GLN A 160 0.35 10.05 7.53
C GLN A 160 -0.53 10.95 6.65
N PHE A 161 -1.02 10.46 5.51
CA PHE A 161 -1.70 11.31 4.54
C PHE A 161 -3.17 11.57 4.87
N TYR A 162 -3.90 10.56 5.32
CA TYR A 162 -5.30 10.75 5.72
C TYR A 162 -5.44 11.30 7.14
N GLY A 163 -4.46 11.08 8.04
CA GLY A 163 -4.45 11.64 9.38
C GLY A 163 -4.20 13.15 9.41
N PHE A 164 -3.40 13.66 8.47
CA PHE A 164 -3.14 15.10 8.35
C PHE A 164 -4.39 15.88 7.93
N ASP A 165 -5.20 15.35 7.02
CA ASP A 165 -6.42 16.04 6.57
C ASP A 165 -7.44 16.18 7.71
N LEU A 166 -7.61 15.16 8.54
CA LEU A 166 -8.53 15.22 9.68
C LEU A 166 -8.09 16.26 10.73
N SER A 167 -6.79 16.47 10.91
CA SER A 167 -6.28 17.46 11.87
C SER A 167 -6.38 18.88 11.32
N ILE A 168 -6.16 19.11 10.04
CA ILE A 168 -6.24 20.44 9.43
C ILE A 168 -7.69 20.87 9.27
N ASP A 169 -8.56 20.01 8.75
CA ASP A 169 -9.99 20.31 8.61
C ASP A 169 -10.66 20.48 9.98
N GLY A 170 -10.26 19.72 11.00
CA GLY A 170 -10.70 19.91 12.38
C GLY A 170 -10.28 21.26 12.94
N ILE A 171 -9.00 21.61 12.80
CA ILE A 171 -8.48 22.92 13.26
C ILE A 171 -9.11 24.08 12.48
N LEU A 172 -9.29 23.95 11.17
CA LEU A 172 -9.97 24.98 10.36
C LEU A 172 -11.44 25.13 10.77
N HIS A 173 -12.13 24.04 11.03
CA HIS A 173 -13.52 24.06 11.49
C HIS A 173 -13.64 24.71 12.87
N GLU A 174 -12.74 24.39 13.80
CA GLU A 174 -12.66 25.05 15.13
C GLU A 174 -12.35 26.54 15.01
N ILE A 175 -11.49 26.96 14.07
CA ILE A 175 -11.19 28.37 13.83
C ILE A 175 -12.40 29.09 13.20
N GLU A 176 -13.09 28.46 12.24
CA GLU A 176 -14.25 29.06 11.55
C GLU A 176 -15.49 29.13 12.44
N THR A 177 -15.73 28.14 13.29
CA THR A 177 -16.89 28.11 14.17
C THR A 177 -16.69 28.89 15.47
N GLY A 178 -15.44 29.22 15.81
CA GLY A 178 -15.12 29.94 17.07
C GLY A 178 -15.38 29.09 18.33
N GLU A 179 -15.69 27.81 18.19
CA GLU A 179 -15.87 26.88 19.31
C GLU A 179 -14.53 26.26 19.73
N LEU A 180 -13.62 27.14 20.18
CA LEU A 180 -12.49 26.69 20.98
C LEU A 180 -13.04 26.44 22.39
N ASP A 181 -13.45 25.22 22.64
CA ASP A 181 -13.80 24.77 23.99
C ASP A 181 -12.49 24.61 24.80
N PHE A 182 -12.07 25.71 25.43
CA PHE A 182 -10.89 25.76 26.30
C PHE A 182 -11.04 24.87 27.55
N ASP A 183 -12.23 24.42 27.88
CA ASP A 183 -12.48 23.55 29.02
C ASP A 183 -12.07 22.09 28.77
N SER A 184 -12.05 21.63 27.53
CA SER A 184 -11.58 20.30 27.20
C SER A 184 -10.05 20.13 27.24
N LEU A 185 -9.30 21.25 27.31
CA LEU A 185 -7.83 21.23 27.37
C LEU A 185 -7.29 21.05 28.81
N GLN A 186 -8.15 20.98 29.81
CA GLN A 186 -7.71 20.85 31.21
C GLN A 186 -7.75 19.41 31.76
N GLU A 187 -8.26 18.42 31.04
CA GLU A 187 -8.38 17.06 31.58
C GLU A 187 -7.30 16.07 31.18
N ASP A 188 -6.36 16.39 30.27
CA ASP A 188 -5.28 15.48 29.88
C ASP A 188 -3.91 15.85 30.50
N GLU A 189 -3.84 15.95 31.83
CA GLU A 189 -2.56 15.95 32.56
C GLU A 189 -1.85 14.59 32.61
N LYS A 190 -1.99 13.75 31.59
CA LYS A 190 -1.19 12.51 31.43
C LYS A 190 -0.61 12.39 30.03
N GLY A 191 0.45 13.15 29.79
CA GLY A 191 1.57 12.60 29.04
C GLY A 191 1.63 12.80 27.54
N TYR A 192 0.97 13.82 26.93
CA TYR A 192 1.30 14.23 25.58
C TYR A 192 1.58 15.72 25.50
N SER A 193 2.84 16.07 25.25
CA SER A 193 3.25 17.44 24.99
C SER A 193 2.69 17.90 23.65
N HIS A 194 1.78 18.86 23.68
CA HIS A 194 1.20 19.53 22.52
C HIS A 194 2.31 20.09 21.61
N PRO A 195 2.26 19.89 20.29
CA PRO A 195 3.29 20.40 19.38
C PRO A 195 3.37 21.93 19.29
N MET A 196 2.40 22.65 19.83
CA MET A 196 2.35 24.12 19.80
C MET A 196 3.21 24.84 20.87
N VAL A 197 3.76 24.12 21.86
CA VAL A 197 4.59 24.73 22.93
C VAL A 197 6.07 24.86 22.52
N ARG A 198 6.44 24.50 21.30
CA ARG A 198 7.84 24.50 20.81
C ARG A 198 8.21 25.68 19.92
N LEU A 199 7.39 26.73 19.90
CA LEU A 199 7.59 27.93 19.08
C LEU A 199 7.67 29.23 19.93
N VAL A 200 8.29 29.17 21.11
CA VAL A 200 8.76 30.35 21.81
C VAL A 200 10.21 30.17 22.22
#